data_6b0a5b69279f2392614c82dc992f97e2
#
_entry.id   6b0a5b69279f2392614c82dc992f97e2
#
_cell.length_a   1.000
_cell.length_b   1.000
_cell.length_c   1.000
_cell.angle_alpha   90.00
_cell.angle_beta   90.00
_cell.angle_gamma   90.00
#
_symmetry.space_group_name_H-M   'P 1'
#
loop_
_entity.id
_entity.type
_entity.pdbx_description
1 polymer ?
#
loop_
_entity_poly.entity_id
_entity_poly.type
_entity_poly.pdbx_seq_one_letter_code
_entity_poly.pdbx_strand_id
1 'polypeptide(L)'
;MFGFDAFRTTGGWRLLGAIALAVSLAVVGFAAPARADNDVVYVSANQNASIKVAKGKPKTIMTSAAFYQIVIGDPEIANVNPLTDKSFYVLGNNLGTTGIALFDQTKQLVGTIDIEVTLDTDQLASTIRASVPDAKIKVGSANGRVVLSGEAEDAVAADKASKIASRFSGNEE
;
A
#
# COMPACT_ATOMS: atom_id res chain seq x y z
N MET A 1 17.93 49.75 66.17
CA MET A 1 17.92 49.29 67.59
C MET A 1 18.18 47.81 67.52
N PHE A 2 19.39 47.41 67.92
CA PHE A 2 19.89 46.17 68.46
C PHE A 2 19.42 44.85 67.74
N GLY A 3 20.23 43.94 67.42
CA GLY A 3 21.64 43.57 67.69
C GLY A 3 21.81 42.13 67.44
N PHE A 4 22.97 41.76 66.88
CA PHE A 4 23.89 40.70 67.33
C PHE A 4 23.24 39.36 67.75
N ASP A 5 23.71 38.19 67.40
CA ASP A 5 25.09 37.72 67.30
C ASP A 5 25.18 36.38 66.55
N ALA A 6 26.35 36.20 66.04
CA ALA A 6 26.92 34.97 65.53
C ALA A 6 27.03 33.87 66.58
N PHE A 7 27.01 32.59 66.14
CA PHE A 7 27.96 31.63 66.71
C PHE A 7 28.28 30.46 65.72
N ARG A 8 29.57 30.38 65.50
CA ARG A 8 30.30 29.28 64.83
C ARG A 8 30.16 28.00 65.66
N THR A 9 30.24 26.82 65.02
CA THR A 9 31.27 25.78 65.21
C THR A 9 30.93 24.58 64.32
N THR A 10 31.78 24.27 63.40
CA THR A 10 32.79 23.19 63.33
C THR A 10 32.28 21.76 63.46
N GLY A 11 32.54 21.01 62.40
CA GLY A 11 33.11 19.71 62.51
C GLY A 11 32.19 18.52 62.20
N GLY A 12 32.59 17.76 61.27
CA GLY A 12 32.14 16.36 61.21
C GLY A 12 32.05 15.77 59.83
N TRP A 13 33.20 15.48 59.30
CA TRP A 13 33.41 14.50 58.25
C TRP A 13 32.73 13.16 58.52
N ARG A 14 31.93 12.62 57.58
CA ARG A 14 31.92 11.17 57.31
C ARG A 14 31.09 10.87 56.11
N LEU A 15 31.84 10.53 55.06
CA LEU A 15 31.58 9.48 54.05
C LEU A 15 30.35 8.62 54.32
N LEU A 16 29.47 8.43 53.33
CA LEU A 16 29.06 7.14 52.83
C LEU A 16 27.93 7.26 51.81
N GLY A 17 28.17 6.71 50.63
CA GLY A 17 27.15 5.96 49.91
C GLY A 17 26.38 6.71 48.84
N ALA A 18 27.05 6.99 47.71
CA ALA A 18 26.36 7.20 46.43
C ALA A 18 25.76 5.87 46.00
N ILE A 19 24.47 5.70 46.16
CA ILE A 19 23.69 4.67 45.43
C ILE A 19 23.12 5.36 44.22
N ALA A 20 23.86 5.25 43.09
CA ALA A 20 23.35 5.60 41.80
C ALA A 20 22.32 4.54 41.37
N LEU A 21 21.05 4.84 41.54
CA LEU A 21 19.95 4.02 40.99
C LEU A 21 19.90 4.30 39.49
N ALA A 22 20.55 3.46 38.69
CA ALA A 22 20.41 3.48 37.26
C ALA A 22 19.01 2.99 36.89
N VAL A 23 18.11 3.94 36.65
CA VAL A 23 16.80 3.65 36.02
C VAL A 23 17.07 3.34 34.55
N SER A 24 17.22 2.06 34.22
CA SER A 24 17.21 1.60 32.84
C SER A 24 15.81 1.77 32.26
N LEU A 25 15.64 2.84 31.49
CA LEU A 25 14.43 3.08 30.70
C LEU A 25 14.38 2.02 29.59
N ALA A 26 13.65 0.94 29.83
CA ALA A 26 13.33 -0.03 28.78
C ALA A 26 12.43 0.68 27.75
N VAL A 27 13.02 1.06 26.61
CA VAL A 27 12.26 1.49 25.44
C VAL A 27 11.54 0.27 24.90
N VAL A 28 10.31 0.08 25.36
CA VAL A 28 9.38 -0.85 24.72
C VAL A 28 9.04 -0.24 23.36
N GLY A 29 9.72 -0.72 22.32
CA GLY A 29 9.39 -0.37 20.96
C GLY A 29 7.96 -0.81 20.69
N PHE A 30 7.03 0.13 20.62
CA PHE A 30 5.71 -0.11 20.04
C PHE A 30 5.94 -0.42 18.55
N ALA A 31 5.91 -1.72 18.21
CA ALA A 31 5.74 -2.14 16.83
C ALA A 31 4.37 -1.61 16.41
N ALA A 32 4.34 -0.59 15.57
CA ALA A 32 3.11 -0.14 14.94
C ALA A 32 2.52 -1.34 14.19
N PRO A 33 1.22 -1.65 14.37
CA PRO A 33 0.60 -2.70 13.61
C PRO A 33 0.76 -2.36 12.13
N ALA A 34 1.30 -3.31 11.36
CA ALA A 34 1.31 -3.22 9.91
C ALA A 34 -0.15 -3.04 9.47
N ARG A 35 -0.50 -1.85 9.01
CA ARG A 35 -1.79 -1.63 8.35
C ARG A 35 -1.77 -2.52 7.12
N ALA A 36 -2.63 -3.53 7.11
CA ALA A 36 -3.04 -4.14 5.87
C ALA A 36 -3.67 -3.01 5.06
N ASP A 37 -3.04 -2.64 3.96
CA ASP A 37 -3.56 -1.69 3.00
C ASP A 37 -4.76 -2.39 2.33
N ASN A 38 -5.93 -2.25 2.96
CA ASN A 38 -7.18 -2.65 2.35
C ASN A 38 -7.44 -1.61 1.25
N ASP A 39 -7.04 -1.94 0.04
CA ASP A 39 -7.24 -1.12 -1.16
C ASP A 39 -8.74 -1.05 -1.48
N VAL A 40 -9.45 -0.21 -0.72
CA VAL A 40 -10.88 0.03 -0.86
C VAL A 40 -11.08 1.27 -1.70
N VAL A 41 -11.70 1.10 -2.86
CA VAL A 41 -12.05 2.21 -3.76
C VAL A 41 -13.52 2.58 -3.58
N TYR A 42 -13.79 3.86 -3.38
CA TYR A 42 -15.15 4.40 -3.29
C TYR A 42 -15.59 4.94 -4.64
N VAL A 43 -16.73 4.46 -5.13
CA VAL A 43 -17.31 4.89 -6.40
C VAL A 43 -18.68 5.55 -6.14
N SER A 44 -18.83 6.77 -6.66
CA SER A 44 -20.11 7.48 -6.60
C SER A 44 -21.10 6.92 -7.62
N ALA A 45 -22.38 6.83 -7.25
CA ALA A 45 -23.45 6.50 -8.19
C ALA A 45 -23.54 7.54 -9.32
N ASN A 46 -24.01 7.12 -10.48
CA ASN A 46 -24.18 7.92 -11.69
C ASN A 46 -22.91 8.50 -12.30
N GLN A 47 -21.73 7.94 -11.97
CA GLN A 47 -20.45 8.31 -12.59
C GLN A 47 -19.81 7.09 -13.25
N ASN A 48 -19.18 7.33 -14.39
CA ASN A 48 -18.27 6.36 -14.98
C ASN A 48 -16.96 6.43 -14.19
N ALA A 49 -16.64 5.38 -13.46
CA ALA A 49 -15.37 5.25 -12.75
C ALA A 49 -14.45 4.33 -13.52
N SER A 50 -13.16 4.60 -13.51
CA SER A 50 -12.13 3.70 -14.04
C SER A 50 -11.23 3.24 -12.90
N ILE A 51 -11.02 1.93 -12.77
CA ILE A 51 -10.29 1.32 -11.68
C ILE A 51 -9.24 0.36 -12.24
N LYS A 52 -8.02 0.47 -11.73
CA LYS A 52 -6.95 -0.47 -12.04
C LYS A 52 -6.89 -1.58 -10.99
N VAL A 53 -6.82 -2.81 -11.47
CA VAL A 53 -6.71 -4.01 -10.65
C VAL A 53 -5.48 -4.80 -11.09
N ALA A 54 -4.63 -5.17 -10.15
CA ALA A 54 -3.47 -6.00 -10.47
C ALA A 54 -3.92 -7.45 -10.74
N LYS A 55 -3.35 -8.07 -11.77
CA LYS A 55 -3.62 -9.48 -12.09
C LYS A 55 -3.35 -10.38 -10.88
N GLY A 56 -4.32 -11.25 -10.57
CA GLY A 56 -4.24 -12.18 -9.44
C GLY A 56 -4.50 -11.57 -8.07
N LYS A 57 -4.77 -10.25 -7.97
CA LYS A 57 -5.08 -9.59 -6.70
C LYS A 57 -6.56 -9.17 -6.66
N PRO A 58 -7.26 -9.42 -5.54
CA PRO A 58 -8.59 -8.88 -5.33
C PRO A 58 -8.52 -7.42 -4.91
N LYS A 59 -9.48 -6.63 -5.40
CA LYS A 59 -9.67 -5.23 -5.00
C LYS A 59 -11.10 -5.02 -4.56
N THR A 60 -11.32 -4.48 -3.37
CA THR A 60 -12.66 -4.21 -2.84
C THR A 60 -13.13 -2.84 -3.30
N ILE A 61 -14.34 -2.79 -3.81
CA ILE A 61 -14.99 -1.58 -4.29
C ILE A 61 -16.24 -1.33 -3.46
N MET A 62 -16.40 -0.11 -2.99
CA MET A 62 -17.59 0.36 -2.28
C MET A 62 -18.31 1.40 -3.11
N THR A 63 -19.63 1.29 -3.19
CA THR A 63 -20.50 2.20 -3.94
C THR A 63 -21.30 3.09 -3.00
N SER A 64 -21.57 4.31 -3.41
CA SER A 64 -22.40 5.25 -2.64
C SER A 64 -23.87 4.85 -2.64
N ALA A 65 -24.36 4.22 -3.71
CA ALA A 65 -25.73 3.72 -3.82
C ALA A 65 -25.76 2.18 -3.74
N ALA A 66 -26.85 1.65 -3.20
CA ALA A 66 -27.08 0.21 -3.17
C ALA A 66 -27.38 -0.32 -4.58
N PHE A 67 -26.84 -1.50 -4.87
CA PHE A 67 -27.12 -2.25 -6.09
C PHE A 67 -27.70 -3.62 -5.73
N TYR A 68 -28.43 -4.20 -6.67
CA TYR A 68 -29.02 -5.53 -6.52
C TYR A 68 -28.38 -6.54 -7.47
N GLN A 69 -27.98 -6.10 -8.66
CA GLN A 69 -27.39 -6.95 -9.69
C GLN A 69 -26.10 -6.31 -10.24
N ILE A 70 -25.11 -7.17 -10.46
CA ILE A 70 -23.86 -6.80 -11.15
C ILE A 70 -23.79 -7.58 -12.45
N VAL A 71 -23.46 -6.88 -13.53
CA VAL A 71 -23.19 -7.47 -14.84
C VAL A 71 -21.80 -7.12 -15.25
N ILE A 72 -21.00 -8.12 -15.62
CA ILE A 72 -19.65 -7.95 -16.15
C ILE A 72 -19.65 -8.18 -17.65
N GLY A 73 -18.89 -7.36 -18.39
CA GLY A 73 -18.79 -7.47 -19.84
C GLY A 73 -17.95 -8.65 -20.30
N ASP A 74 -16.78 -8.85 -19.67
CA ASP A 74 -15.88 -9.96 -19.99
C ASP A 74 -15.35 -10.63 -18.71
N PRO A 75 -15.88 -11.81 -18.35
CA PRO A 75 -15.46 -12.54 -17.17
C PRO A 75 -14.08 -13.20 -17.29
N GLU A 76 -13.52 -13.31 -18.50
CA GLU A 76 -12.16 -13.83 -18.69
C GLU A 76 -11.11 -12.79 -18.23
N ILE A 77 -11.40 -11.50 -18.38
CA ILE A 77 -10.52 -10.41 -17.94
C ILE A 77 -10.60 -10.23 -16.44
N ALA A 78 -11.81 -10.15 -15.87
CA ALA A 78 -12.00 -9.99 -14.44
C ALA A 78 -13.22 -10.75 -13.94
N ASN A 79 -13.18 -11.14 -12.66
CA ASN A 79 -14.32 -11.74 -11.98
C ASN A 79 -14.81 -10.79 -10.87
N VAL A 80 -16.13 -10.76 -10.64
CA VAL A 80 -16.78 -9.87 -9.68
C VAL A 80 -17.67 -10.67 -8.75
N ASN A 81 -17.51 -10.44 -7.43
CA ASN A 81 -18.34 -11.09 -6.43
C ASN A 81 -18.91 -10.05 -5.45
N PRO A 82 -20.25 -9.96 -5.32
CA PRO A 82 -20.87 -9.08 -4.35
C PRO A 82 -20.56 -9.53 -2.92
N LEU A 83 -20.28 -8.56 -2.04
CA LEU A 83 -20.10 -8.78 -0.61
C LEU A 83 -21.32 -8.29 0.19
N THR A 84 -21.80 -7.10 -0.18
CA THR A 84 -23.01 -6.48 0.39
C THR A 84 -23.80 -5.80 -0.73
N ASP A 85 -24.88 -5.16 -0.39
CA ASP A 85 -25.66 -4.31 -1.32
C ASP A 85 -24.91 -3.05 -1.78
N LYS A 86 -23.78 -2.71 -1.16
CA LYS A 86 -22.93 -1.53 -1.47
C LYS A 86 -21.47 -1.86 -1.67
N SER A 87 -21.10 -3.13 -1.65
CA SER A 87 -19.70 -3.51 -1.82
C SER A 87 -19.55 -4.83 -2.58
N PHE A 88 -18.53 -4.91 -3.38
CA PHE A 88 -18.12 -6.11 -4.09
C PHE A 88 -16.60 -6.14 -4.24
N TYR A 89 -16.02 -7.29 -4.49
CA TYR A 89 -14.63 -7.36 -4.89
C TYR A 89 -14.49 -7.74 -6.37
N VAL A 90 -13.43 -7.24 -6.97
CA VAL A 90 -13.01 -7.55 -8.33
C VAL A 90 -11.69 -8.30 -8.26
N LEU A 91 -11.61 -9.43 -8.95
CA LEU A 91 -10.37 -10.20 -9.12
C LEU A 91 -9.93 -10.10 -10.58
N GLY A 92 -8.74 -9.56 -10.83
CA GLY A 92 -8.16 -9.52 -12.18
C GLY A 92 -7.65 -10.91 -12.61
N ASN A 93 -8.22 -11.47 -13.65
CA ASN A 93 -7.84 -12.79 -14.17
C ASN A 93 -6.79 -12.68 -15.30
N ASN A 94 -7.07 -11.90 -16.33
CA ASN A 94 -6.20 -11.67 -17.47
C ASN A 94 -6.01 -10.17 -17.73
N LEU A 95 -4.88 -9.81 -18.32
CA LEU A 95 -4.60 -8.43 -18.70
C LEU A 95 -5.61 -7.97 -19.76
N GLY A 96 -6.14 -6.77 -19.57
CA GLY A 96 -7.13 -6.21 -20.48
C GLY A 96 -8.05 -5.22 -19.78
N THR A 97 -9.09 -4.82 -20.48
CA THR A 97 -10.10 -3.89 -19.97
C THR A 97 -11.48 -4.50 -20.14
N THR A 98 -12.31 -4.41 -19.09
CA THR A 98 -13.71 -4.83 -19.11
C THR A 98 -14.57 -3.82 -18.36
N GLY A 99 -15.88 -3.84 -18.58
CA GLY A 99 -16.84 -2.99 -17.90
C GLY A 99 -17.71 -3.77 -16.92
N ILE A 100 -18.10 -3.09 -15.83
CA ILE A 100 -19.09 -3.57 -14.88
C ILE A 100 -20.28 -2.59 -14.90
N ALA A 101 -21.49 -3.13 -14.97
CA ALA A 101 -22.73 -2.38 -14.82
C ALA A 101 -23.45 -2.81 -13.54
N LEU A 102 -23.87 -1.84 -12.74
CA LEU A 102 -24.59 -2.05 -11.49
C LEU A 102 -26.06 -1.64 -11.69
N PHE A 103 -26.97 -2.49 -11.28
CA PHE A 103 -28.41 -2.27 -11.39
C PHE A 103 -29.09 -2.37 -10.02
N ASP A 104 -30.14 -1.59 -9.83
CA ASP A 104 -30.97 -1.64 -8.63
C ASP A 104 -32.05 -2.75 -8.74
N GLN A 105 -32.92 -2.85 -7.72
CA GLN A 105 -34.03 -3.82 -7.68
C GLN A 105 -35.08 -3.59 -8.79
N THR A 106 -35.16 -2.37 -9.32
CA THR A 106 -36.10 -2.00 -10.42
C THR A 106 -35.42 -2.18 -11.79
N LYS A 107 -34.20 -2.74 -11.84
CA LYS A 107 -33.38 -2.92 -13.04
C LYS A 107 -32.97 -1.59 -13.68
N GLN A 108 -32.91 -0.52 -12.90
CA GLN A 108 -32.36 0.75 -13.36
C GLN A 108 -30.84 0.74 -13.14
N LEU A 109 -30.13 1.35 -14.08
CA LEU A 109 -28.68 1.47 -14.02
C LEU A 109 -28.27 2.42 -12.87
N VAL A 110 -27.51 1.91 -11.90
CA VAL A 110 -26.94 2.67 -10.79
C VAL A 110 -25.63 3.32 -11.19
N GLY A 111 -24.83 2.65 -12.00
CA GLY A 111 -23.55 3.15 -12.48
C GLY A 111 -22.76 2.12 -13.28
N THR A 112 -21.72 2.60 -13.95
CA THR A 112 -20.77 1.76 -14.69
C THR A 112 -19.36 1.98 -14.18
N ILE A 113 -18.54 0.94 -14.22
CA ILE A 113 -17.14 0.96 -13.77
C ILE A 113 -16.29 0.26 -14.82
N ASP A 114 -15.31 0.95 -15.36
CA ASP A 114 -14.32 0.39 -16.24
C ASP A 114 -13.18 -0.23 -15.41
N ILE A 115 -12.90 -1.49 -15.62
CA ILE A 115 -11.84 -2.24 -14.94
C ILE A 115 -10.70 -2.47 -15.93
N GLU A 116 -9.53 -1.93 -15.60
CA GLU A 116 -8.29 -2.22 -16.28
C GLU A 116 -7.46 -3.19 -15.45
N VAL A 117 -7.28 -4.42 -15.93
CA VAL A 117 -6.40 -5.41 -15.30
C VAL A 117 -4.99 -5.23 -15.82
N THR A 118 -4.06 -4.93 -14.90
CA THR A 118 -2.65 -4.64 -15.23
C THR A 118 -1.71 -5.60 -14.50
N LEU A 119 -0.43 -5.56 -14.84
CA LEU A 119 0.62 -6.22 -14.05
C LEU A 119 0.80 -5.51 -12.70
N ASP A 120 1.22 -6.26 -11.67
CA ASP A 120 1.52 -5.73 -10.35
C ASP A 120 2.86 -4.98 -10.35
N THR A 121 2.80 -3.72 -10.80
CA THR A 121 3.99 -2.87 -10.88
C THR A 121 4.58 -2.49 -9.53
N ASP A 122 3.79 -2.49 -8.46
CA ASP A 122 4.25 -2.14 -7.11
C ASP A 122 5.11 -3.26 -6.52
N GLN A 123 4.69 -4.51 -6.71
CA GLN A 123 5.49 -5.67 -6.34
C GLN A 123 6.80 -5.72 -7.13
N LEU A 124 6.74 -5.48 -8.43
CA LEU A 124 7.95 -5.43 -9.26
C LEU A 124 8.89 -4.28 -8.84
N ALA A 125 8.35 -3.09 -8.58
CA ALA A 125 9.13 -1.95 -8.11
C ALA A 125 9.83 -2.24 -6.77
N SER A 126 9.16 -2.91 -5.84
CA SER A 126 9.74 -3.32 -4.57
C SER A 126 10.87 -4.36 -4.75
N THR A 127 10.67 -5.33 -5.64
CA THR A 127 11.67 -6.34 -5.98
C THR A 127 12.90 -5.73 -6.63
N ILE A 128 12.72 -4.81 -7.58
CA ILE A 128 13.84 -4.09 -8.21
C ILE A 128 14.61 -3.25 -7.18
N ARG A 129 13.91 -2.49 -6.32
CA ARG A 129 14.55 -1.71 -5.24
C ARG A 129 15.37 -2.57 -4.29
N ALA A 130 14.84 -3.73 -3.91
CA ALA A 130 15.60 -4.66 -3.05
C ALA A 130 16.82 -5.25 -3.74
N SER A 131 16.77 -5.43 -5.06
CA SER A 131 17.85 -6.05 -5.85
C SER A 131 18.90 -5.05 -6.34
N VAL A 132 18.50 -3.79 -6.54
CA VAL A 132 19.35 -2.69 -7.06
C VAL A 132 19.01 -1.42 -6.23
N PRO A 133 19.49 -1.34 -4.97
CA PRO A 133 19.06 -0.30 -4.03
C PRO A 133 19.47 1.12 -4.44
N ASP A 134 20.60 1.26 -5.14
CA ASP A 134 21.16 2.57 -5.54
C ASP A 134 20.56 3.11 -6.85
N ALA A 135 19.71 2.33 -7.52
CA ALA A 135 19.05 2.74 -8.75
C ALA A 135 17.74 3.50 -8.48
N LYS A 136 17.52 4.59 -9.22
CA LYS A 136 16.28 5.38 -9.21
C LYS A 136 15.34 4.92 -10.33
N ILE A 137 14.91 3.66 -10.29
CA ILE A 137 14.07 3.06 -11.32
C ILE A 137 12.59 3.18 -10.93
N LYS A 138 11.79 3.72 -11.83
CA LYS A 138 10.33 3.73 -11.78
C LYS A 138 9.81 2.61 -12.65
N VAL A 139 8.83 1.88 -12.12
CA VAL A 139 8.16 0.78 -12.82
C VAL A 139 6.75 1.24 -13.17
N GLY A 140 6.38 1.07 -14.41
CA GLY A 140 5.04 1.33 -14.93
C GLY A 140 4.53 0.17 -15.78
N SER A 141 3.27 0.26 -16.17
CA SER A 141 2.65 -0.64 -17.14
C SER A 141 2.04 0.17 -18.26
N ALA A 142 2.27 -0.23 -19.50
CA ALA A 142 1.65 0.34 -20.68
C ALA A 142 1.30 -0.78 -21.67
N ASN A 143 0.04 -0.83 -22.10
CA ASN A 143 -0.47 -1.86 -23.02
C ASN A 143 -0.15 -3.31 -22.59
N GLY A 144 -0.29 -3.58 -21.28
CA GLY A 144 -0.01 -4.91 -20.72
C GLY A 144 1.48 -5.29 -20.61
N ARG A 145 2.39 -4.34 -20.88
CA ARG A 145 3.84 -4.54 -20.79
C ARG A 145 4.44 -3.71 -19.67
N VAL A 146 5.48 -4.23 -19.04
CA VAL A 146 6.27 -3.48 -18.06
C VAL A 146 7.11 -2.43 -18.78
N VAL A 147 7.12 -1.22 -18.24
CA VAL A 147 7.97 -0.12 -18.66
C VAL A 147 8.85 0.29 -17.49
N LEU A 148 10.16 0.22 -17.67
CA LEU A 148 11.14 0.75 -16.72
C LEU A 148 11.61 2.12 -17.20
N SER A 149 11.71 3.08 -16.28
CA SER A 149 12.20 4.41 -16.54
C SER A 149 13.04 4.93 -15.37
N GLY A 150 14.03 5.77 -15.63
CA GLY A 150 14.87 6.34 -14.59
C GLY A 150 16.36 6.10 -14.86
N GLU A 151 17.14 6.10 -13.79
CA GLU A 151 18.60 6.02 -13.83
C GLU A 151 19.10 4.85 -12.99
N ALA A 152 20.03 4.08 -13.52
CA ALA A 152 20.81 3.08 -12.81
C ALA A 152 22.26 3.58 -12.65
N GLU A 153 22.92 3.17 -11.57
CA GLU A 153 24.28 3.59 -11.27
C GLU A 153 25.28 3.14 -12.37
N ASP A 154 25.07 1.94 -12.90
CA ASP A 154 25.89 1.37 -13.97
C ASP A 154 25.07 0.46 -14.90
N ALA A 155 25.74 -0.03 -15.94
CA ALA A 155 25.13 -0.94 -16.92
C ALA A 155 24.75 -2.30 -16.33
N VAL A 156 25.43 -2.77 -15.28
CA VAL A 156 25.15 -4.05 -14.62
C VAL A 156 23.86 -3.94 -13.81
N ALA A 157 23.67 -2.83 -13.11
CA ALA A 157 22.46 -2.50 -12.37
C ALA A 157 21.24 -2.39 -13.32
N ALA A 158 21.44 -1.71 -14.47
CA ALA A 158 20.40 -1.59 -15.49
C ALA A 158 20.00 -2.96 -16.09
N ASP A 159 20.98 -3.80 -16.43
CA ASP A 159 20.74 -5.15 -16.96
C ASP A 159 20.03 -6.04 -15.92
N LYS A 160 20.44 -5.99 -14.66
CA LYS A 160 19.79 -6.72 -13.58
C LYS A 160 18.32 -6.32 -13.40
N ALA A 161 18.02 -5.03 -13.42
CA ALA A 161 16.64 -4.55 -13.32
C ALA A 161 15.80 -5.00 -14.53
N SER A 162 16.36 -4.94 -15.74
CA SER A 162 15.71 -5.40 -16.97
C SER A 162 15.39 -6.90 -16.93
N LYS A 163 16.33 -7.73 -16.49
CA LYS A 163 16.13 -9.18 -16.32
C LYS A 163 15.06 -9.52 -15.30
N ILE A 164 15.00 -8.78 -14.18
CA ILE A 164 13.92 -8.96 -13.20
C ILE A 164 12.57 -8.63 -13.82
N ALA A 165 12.47 -7.53 -14.57
CA ALA A 165 11.25 -7.10 -15.22
C ALA A 165 10.78 -8.10 -16.31
N SER A 166 11.69 -8.65 -17.10
CA SER A 166 11.39 -9.65 -18.14
C SER A 166 10.77 -10.91 -17.53
N ARG A 167 11.36 -11.43 -16.45
CA ARG A 167 10.83 -12.60 -15.73
C ARG A 167 9.44 -12.34 -15.14
N PHE A 168 9.23 -11.14 -14.61
CA PHE A 168 7.95 -10.75 -14.02
C PHE A 168 6.83 -10.64 -15.05
N SER A 169 7.14 -10.21 -16.26
CA SER A 169 6.16 -10.11 -17.36
C SER A 169 5.89 -11.44 -18.06
N GLY A 170 6.58 -12.53 -17.71
CA GLY A 170 6.44 -13.83 -18.35
C GLY A 170 7.07 -13.91 -19.74
N ASN A 171 7.86 -12.92 -20.13
CA ASN A 171 8.68 -12.93 -21.35
C ASN A 171 10.07 -13.45 -21.02
N GLU A 172 10.20 -14.76 -20.85
CA GLU A 172 11.50 -15.43 -20.87
C GLU A 172 11.85 -15.67 -22.35
N GLU A 173 12.84 -14.93 -22.85
CA GLU A 173 13.66 -15.34 -23.99
C GLU A 173 14.87 -16.13 -23.50
#